data_597d6f95d0f08782e13f045378d9e34e
#
_entry.id   597d6f95d0f08782e13f045378d9e34e
#
_cell.length_a   1.000
_cell.length_b   1.000
_cell.length_c   1.000
_cell.angle_alpha   90.00
_cell.angle_beta   90.00
_cell.angle_gamma   90.00
#
_symmetry.space_group_name_H-M   'P 1'
#
loop_
_entity.id
_entity.type
_entity.pdbx_description
1 polymer ?
#
loop_
_entity_poly.entity_id
_entity_poly.type
_entity_poly.pdbx_seq_one_letter_code
_entity_poly.pdbx_strand_id
1 'polypeptide(L)'
;MFDSRHIRTFHEVVRAGSYSAAARELGYTQPAITQQMKALERTVGVPLFTRAGRGLRLTEAGEALSRHAELILGSLSAAQQQLAALARLRAGRVRVCAFPSANATLIPEAMARLLAEHPGVRVELLEAEPPDSVQRLLRGECDIALAFRYPGQATEVPDGLDEIPLMEDLLTVLLPVGHPLGRRHAVRLADLDGERWIAGCPRCRANLLHVCAEEGFAPDIVFSTDDNLAVQSLVAAGVGIALMPALVLSFMCHRKVTGRAVEPHLRRQVSAYVLREHRRIPATALVLDHLRQAAASRVGC
;
A
#
# COMPACT_ATOMS: atom_id res chain seq x y z
N MET A 1 -34.41 -0.73 6.59
CA MET A 1 -33.21 0.16 6.57
C MET A 1 -32.02 -0.59 7.16
N PHE A 2 -30.84 -0.49 6.57
CA PHE A 2 -29.63 -1.14 7.11
C PHE A 2 -29.16 -0.48 8.41
N ASP A 3 -28.84 -1.29 9.42
CA ASP A 3 -28.13 -0.83 10.62
C ASP A 3 -26.61 -0.92 10.35
N SER A 4 -25.92 0.18 10.54
CA SER A 4 -24.46 0.28 10.31
C SER A 4 -23.66 -0.70 11.19
N ARG A 5 -24.16 -1.06 12.36
CA ARG A 5 -23.55 -2.08 13.22
C ARG A 5 -23.59 -3.45 12.57
N HIS A 6 -24.73 -3.80 11.94
CA HIS A 6 -24.86 -5.07 11.23
C HIS A 6 -23.97 -5.12 10.00
N ILE A 7 -23.81 -3.99 9.27
CA ILE A 7 -22.91 -3.89 8.14
C ILE A 7 -21.46 -4.09 8.60
N ARG A 8 -21.05 -3.46 9.71
CA ARG A 8 -19.69 -3.65 10.28
C ARG A 8 -19.46 -5.08 10.70
N THR A 9 -20.42 -5.70 11.38
CA THR A 9 -20.33 -7.10 11.79
C THR A 9 -20.25 -8.03 10.58
N PHE A 10 -21.04 -7.78 9.54
CA PHE A 10 -21.00 -8.53 8.28
C PHE A 10 -19.62 -8.43 7.63
N HIS A 11 -19.09 -7.22 7.48
CA HIS A 11 -17.75 -6.98 6.93
C HIS A 11 -16.67 -7.75 7.73
N GLU A 12 -16.74 -7.71 9.05
CA GLU A 12 -15.80 -8.43 9.90
C GLU A 12 -15.94 -9.95 9.78
N VAL A 13 -17.16 -10.48 9.66
CA VAL A 13 -17.39 -11.92 9.41
C VAL A 13 -16.79 -12.36 8.08
N VAL A 14 -16.93 -11.53 7.04
CA VAL A 14 -16.30 -11.80 5.72
C VAL A 14 -14.79 -11.85 5.85
N ARG A 15 -14.20 -10.85 6.52
CA ARG A 15 -12.74 -10.74 6.72
C ARG A 15 -12.18 -11.89 7.55
N ALA A 16 -12.85 -12.23 8.65
CA ALA A 16 -12.40 -13.26 9.59
C ALA A 16 -12.72 -14.71 9.14
N GLY A 17 -13.57 -14.88 8.12
CA GLY A 17 -13.96 -16.17 7.57
C GLY A 17 -14.83 -17.04 8.46
N SER A 18 -15.16 -16.59 9.67
CA SER A 18 -16.05 -17.32 10.60
C SER A 18 -16.68 -16.40 11.64
N TYR A 19 -17.87 -16.77 12.11
CA TYR A 19 -18.57 -16.05 13.20
C TYR A 19 -17.77 -16.02 14.51
N SER A 20 -17.07 -17.10 14.83
CA SER A 20 -16.28 -17.17 16.06
C SER A 20 -15.03 -16.29 16.01
N ALA A 21 -14.38 -16.18 14.84
CA ALA A 21 -13.23 -15.30 14.67
C ALA A 21 -13.67 -13.83 14.70
N ALA A 22 -14.73 -13.45 13.97
CA ALA A 22 -15.31 -12.11 14.01
C ALA A 22 -15.76 -11.70 15.42
N ALA A 23 -16.32 -12.63 16.19
CA ALA A 23 -16.72 -12.37 17.57
C ALA A 23 -15.53 -11.95 18.44
N ARG A 24 -14.39 -12.61 18.31
CA ARG A 24 -13.16 -12.27 19.05
C ARG A 24 -12.64 -10.89 18.66
N GLU A 25 -12.58 -10.60 17.37
CA GLU A 25 -12.09 -9.32 16.84
C GLU A 25 -12.96 -8.13 17.29
N LEU A 26 -14.28 -8.33 17.33
CA LEU A 26 -15.24 -7.29 17.71
C LEU A 26 -15.52 -7.21 19.20
N GLY A 27 -14.98 -8.12 20.03
CA GLY A 27 -15.26 -8.18 21.45
C GLY A 27 -16.71 -8.62 21.78
N TYR A 28 -17.35 -9.39 20.89
CA TYR A 28 -18.68 -9.94 21.06
C TYR A 28 -18.65 -11.45 21.34
N THR A 29 -19.81 -11.98 21.76
CA THR A 29 -20.01 -13.43 21.78
C THR A 29 -20.44 -13.93 20.39
N GLN A 30 -20.09 -15.18 20.06
CA GLN A 30 -20.50 -15.78 18.78
C GLN A 30 -22.03 -15.83 18.58
N PRO A 31 -22.88 -16.10 19.61
CA PRO A 31 -24.32 -15.99 19.48
C PRO A 31 -24.80 -14.56 19.11
N ALA A 32 -24.16 -13.51 19.65
CA ALA A 32 -24.50 -12.13 19.33
C ALA A 32 -24.19 -11.82 17.84
N ILE A 33 -23.03 -12.24 17.33
CA ILE A 33 -22.71 -12.12 15.90
C ILE A 33 -23.74 -12.86 15.03
N THR A 34 -24.09 -14.08 15.40
CA THR A 34 -25.08 -14.88 14.67
C THR A 34 -26.44 -14.18 14.63
N GLN A 35 -26.87 -13.57 15.74
CA GLN A 35 -28.11 -12.83 15.81
C GLN A 35 -28.10 -11.58 14.91
N GLN A 36 -27.00 -10.85 14.90
CA GLN A 36 -26.82 -9.67 14.05
C GLN A 36 -26.86 -10.06 12.55
N MET A 37 -26.18 -11.14 12.17
CA MET A 37 -26.24 -11.64 10.79
C MET A 37 -27.62 -12.07 10.37
N LYS A 38 -28.35 -12.81 11.21
CA LYS A 38 -29.76 -13.16 10.96
C LYS A 38 -30.66 -11.93 10.86
N ALA A 39 -30.40 -10.87 11.63
CA ALA A 39 -31.13 -9.62 11.53
C ALA A 39 -30.85 -8.90 10.20
N LEU A 40 -29.59 -8.90 9.75
CA LEU A 40 -29.20 -8.35 8.47
C LEU A 40 -29.83 -9.12 7.30
N GLU A 41 -29.75 -10.44 7.30
CA GLU A 41 -30.39 -11.30 6.27
C GLU A 41 -31.91 -11.11 6.20
N ARG A 42 -32.57 -10.94 7.34
CA ARG A 42 -33.99 -10.58 7.34
C ARG A 42 -34.27 -9.22 6.69
N THR A 43 -33.35 -8.26 6.88
CA THR A 43 -33.50 -6.92 6.26
C THR A 43 -33.25 -6.99 4.75
N VAL A 44 -32.29 -7.82 4.31
CA VAL A 44 -31.96 -8.04 2.89
C VAL A 44 -33.04 -8.92 2.19
N GLY A 45 -33.65 -9.83 2.93
CA GLY A 45 -34.64 -10.77 2.42
C GLY A 45 -34.09 -12.05 1.84
N VAL A 46 -32.75 -12.19 1.78
CA VAL A 46 -32.06 -13.38 1.26
C VAL A 46 -30.86 -13.73 2.13
N PRO A 47 -30.41 -15.00 2.16
CA PRO A 47 -29.19 -15.38 2.85
C PRO A 47 -27.97 -14.68 2.26
N LEU A 48 -27.04 -14.24 3.11
CA LEU A 48 -25.77 -13.62 2.71
C LEU A 48 -24.63 -14.62 2.78
N PHE A 49 -24.79 -15.67 3.58
CA PHE A 49 -23.80 -16.73 3.76
C PHE A 49 -24.39 -18.12 3.45
N THR A 50 -23.54 -18.99 2.95
CA THR A 50 -23.83 -20.43 2.78
C THR A 50 -22.74 -21.25 3.47
N ARG A 51 -23.07 -22.46 3.89
CA ARG A 51 -22.09 -23.41 4.44
C ARG A 51 -21.40 -24.17 3.32
N ALA A 52 -20.08 -24.16 3.30
CA ALA A 52 -19.27 -24.98 2.39
C ALA A 52 -18.28 -25.81 3.23
N GLY A 53 -18.62 -27.05 3.46
CA GLY A 53 -17.84 -27.93 4.34
C GLY A 53 -17.74 -27.37 5.77
N ARG A 54 -16.51 -27.14 6.25
CA ARG A 54 -16.24 -26.54 7.57
C ARG A 54 -16.17 -25.00 7.57
N GLY A 55 -16.35 -24.35 6.41
CA GLY A 55 -16.19 -22.90 6.25
C GLY A 55 -17.48 -22.18 5.94
N LEU A 56 -17.42 -20.86 6.00
CA LEU A 56 -18.45 -19.90 5.61
C LEU A 56 -18.10 -19.36 4.22
N ARG A 57 -19.08 -19.33 3.30
CA ARG A 57 -18.94 -18.70 1.97
C ARG A 57 -20.03 -17.68 1.76
N LEU A 58 -19.71 -16.63 1.02
CA LEU A 58 -20.69 -15.66 0.58
C LEU A 58 -21.61 -16.26 -0.48
N THR A 59 -22.89 -15.85 -0.45
CA THR A 59 -23.81 -15.99 -1.58
C THR A 59 -23.55 -14.84 -2.57
N GLU A 60 -24.17 -14.86 -3.75
CA GLU A 60 -24.12 -13.75 -4.70
C GLU A 60 -24.59 -12.42 -4.05
N ALA A 61 -25.66 -12.47 -3.26
CA ALA A 61 -26.12 -11.34 -2.47
C ALA A 61 -25.09 -10.90 -1.40
N GLY A 62 -24.39 -11.87 -0.78
CA GLY A 62 -23.30 -11.60 0.14
C GLY A 62 -22.13 -10.91 -0.53
N GLU A 63 -21.74 -11.34 -1.73
CA GLU A 63 -20.67 -10.69 -2.50
C GLU A 63 -21.05 -9.26 -2.91
N ALA A 64 -22.30 -9.07 -3.38
CA ALA A 64 -22.81 -7.75 -3.70
C ALA A 64 -22.78 -6.82 -2.47
N LEU A 65 -23.29 -7.31 -1.32
CA LEU A 65 -23.26 -6.53 -0.08
C LEU A 65 -21.83 -6.27 0.41
N SER A 66 -20.90 -7.20 0.21
CA SER A 66 -19.51 -7.03 0.64
C SER A 66 -18.87 -5.83 -0.06
N ARG A 67 -19.05 -5.70 -1.38
CA ARG A 67 -18.56 -4.53 -2.14
C ARG A 67 -19.15 -3.20 -1.63
N HIS A 68 -20.44 -3.18 -1.30
CA HIS A 68 -21.09 -1.98 -0.77
C HIS A 68 -20.78 -1.73 0.69
N ALA A 69 -20.57 -2.76 1.51
CA ALA A 69 -20.25 -2.62 2.93
C ALA A 69 -18.96 -1.82 3.16
N GLU A 70 -17.94 -2.07 2.35
CA GLU A 70 -16.67 -1.32 2.39
C GLU A 70 -16.89 0.18 2.14
N LEU A 71 -17.65 0.52 1.10
CA LEU A 71 -17.98 1.91 0.76
C LEU A 71 -18.82 2.60 1.84
N ILE A 72 -19.83 1.91 2.38
CA ILE A 72 -20.70 2.44 3.45
C ILE A 72 -19.90 2.73 4.70
N LEU A 73 -19.03 1.80 5.14
CA LEU A 73 -18.21 1.98 6.33
C LEU A 73 -17.18 3.09 6.14
N GLY A 74 -16.59 3.21 4.94
CA GLY A 74 -15.75 4.32 4.55
C GLY A 74 -16.45 5.66 4.65
N SER A 75 -17.64 5.79 4.07
CA SER A 75 -18.45 7.02 4.12
C SER A 75 -18.88 7.40 5.53
N LEU A 76 -19.23 6.43 6.38
CA LEU A 76 -19.53 6.68 7.80
C LEU A 76 -18.30 7.18 8.57
N SER A 77 -17.13 6.61 8.31
CA SER A 77 -15.86 7.07 8.89
C SER A 77 -15.56 8.52 8.47
N ALA A 78 -15.76 8.84 7.18
CA ALA A 78 -15.60 10.20 6.66
C ALA A 78 -16.52 11.21 7.36
N ALA A 79 -17.80 10.88 7.47
CA ALA A 79 -18.77 11.74 8.13
C ALA A 79 -18.39 12.00 9.60
N GLN A 80 -17.98 10.96 10.34
CA GLN A 80 -17.52 11.08 11.71
C GLN A 80 -16.30 12.00 11.83
N GLN A 81 -15.33 11.86 10.91
CA GLN A 81 -14.13 12.70 10.90
C GLN A 81 -14.44 14.14 10.53
N GLN A 82 -15.30 14.40 9.55
CA GLN A 82 -15.75 15.74 9.20
C GLN A 82 -16.43 16.43 10.37
N LEU A 83 -17.33 15.74 11.06
CA LEU A 83 -18.01 16.28 12.26
C LEU A 83 -17.02 16.52 13.41
N ALA A 84 -16.06 15.62 13.61
CA ALA A 84 -15.02 15.79 14.61
C ALA A 84 -14.08 16.95 14.26
N ALA A 85 -13.78 17.17 12.99
CA ALA A 85 -13.00 18.32 12.52
C ALA A 85 -13.74 19.66 12.72
N LEU A 86 -15.04 19.68 12.46
CA LEU A 86 -15.91 20.85 12.74
C LEU A 86 -16.03 21.14 14.23
N ALA A 87 -16.14 20.11 15.08
CA ALA A 87 -16.23 20.24 16.53
C ALA A 87 -14.89 20.64 17.20
N ARG A 88 -13.76 20.37 16.54
CA ARG A 88 -12.42 20.63 17.06
C ARG A 88 -11.59 21.36 16.00
N LEU A 89 -11.80 22.64 15.83
CA LEU A 89 -11.10 23.54 14.88
C LEU A 89 -9.55 23.48 14.86
N ARG A 90 -8.91 22.56 15.59
CA ARG A 90 -7.44 22.44 15.69
C ARG A 90 -6.87 21.03 15.78
N ALA A 91 -7.67 19.96 15.70
CA ALA A 91 -7.14 18.60 15.82
C ALA A 91 -7.86 17.63 14.85
N GLY A 92 -7.09 17.00 14.01
CA GLY A 92 -7.53 15.89 13.15
C GLY A 92 -6.65 14.65 13.37
N ARG A 93 -7.20 13.45 13.18
CA ARG A 93 -6.44 12.20 13.12
C ARG A 93 -6.48 11.72 11.68
N VAL A 94 -5.33 11.37 11.13
CA VAL A 94 -5.19 10.82 9.78
C VAL A 94 -4.38 9.54 9.86
N ARG A 95 -4.92 8.45 9.35
CA ARG A 95 -4.22 7.17 9.23
C ARG A 95 -3.66 7.05 7.83
N VAL A 96 -2.35 6.94 7.73
CA VAL A 96 -1.64 6.80 6.46
C VAL A 96 -1.12 5.37 6.37
N CYS A 97 -1.44 4.68 5.28
CA CYS A 97 -0.88 3.37 4.97
C CYS A 97 0.12 3.52 3.82
N ALA A 98 1.37 3.11 4.03
CA ALA A 98 2.41 3.29 3.03
C ALA A 98 3.39 2.12 3.01
N PHE A 99 4.05 1.93 1.87
CA PHE A 99 5.05 0.89 1.67
C PHE A 99 6.41 1.30 2.29
N PRO A 100 7.30 0.36 2.60
CA PRO A 100 8.52 0.60 3.40
C PRO A 100 9.38 1.77 2.92
N SER A 101 9.64 1.89 1.60
CA SER A 101 10.49 2.97 1.10
C SER A 101 9.84 4.35 1.22
N ALA A 102 8.52 4.47 1.14
CA ALA A 102 7.80 5.72 1.39
C ALA A 102 7.80 6.07 2.90
N ASN A 103 7.65 5.05 3.76
CA ASN A 103 7.73 5.21 5.22
C ASN A 103 9.10 5.73 5.67
N ALA A 104 10.17 5.32 5.00
CA ALA A 104 11.52 5.75 5.32
C ALA A 104 11.90 7.13 4.72
N THR A 105 11.11 7.69 3.81
CA THR A 105 11.49 8.87 3.03
C THR A 105 10.41 9.95 2.99
N LEU A 106 9.33 9.74 2.22
CA LEU A 106 8.28 10.74 1.99
C LEU A 106 7.53 11.06 3.28
N ILE A 107 7.19 10.04 4.06
CA ILE A 107 6.41 10.22 5.29
C ILE A 107 7.16 11.05 6.33
N PRO A 108 8.41 10.75 6.72
CA PRO A 108 9.12 11.55 7.71
C PRO A 108 9.25 13.02 7.31
N GLU A 109 9.54 13.31 6.05
CA GLU A 109 9.68 14.69 5.56
C GLU A 109 8.34 15.43 5.58
N ALA A 110 7.26 14.80 5.11
CA ALA A 110 5.93 15.38 5.15
C ALA A 110 5.46 15.60 6.59
N MET A 111 5.73 14.65 7.50
CA MET A 111 5.32 14.74 8.90
C MET A 111 6.11 15.79 9.68
N ALA A 112 7.40 15.96 9.41
CA ALA A 112 8.19 17.00 10.06
C ALA A 112 7.63 18.40 9.78
N ARG A 113 7.24 18.68 8.53
CA ARG A 113 6.62 19.94 8.13
C ARG A 113 5.22 20.09 8.72
N LEU A 114 4.38 19.05 8.58
CA LEU A 114 3.03 19.06 9.10
C LEU A 114 2.98 19.35 10.60
N LEU A 115 3.83 18.69 11.40
CA LEU A 115 3.84 18.87 12.86
C LEU A 115 4.35 20.23 13.27
N ALA A 116 5.26 20.85 12.51
CA ALA A 116 5.72 22.22 12.75
C ALA A 116 4.61 23.27 12.52
N GLU A 117 3.80 23.09 11.48
CA GLU A 117 2.74 24.01 11.09
C GLU A 117 1.40 23.71 11.79
N HIS A 118 1.12 22.43 12.04
CA HIS A 118 -0.16 21.94 12.56
C HIS A 118 0.03 20.93 13.71
N PRO A 119 0.55 21.34 14.89
CA PRO A 119 0.88 20.42 15.99
C PRO A 119 -0.34 19.69 16.59
N GLY A 120 -1.55 20.12 16.27
CA GLY A 120 -2.79 19.45 16.68
C GLY A 120 -3.21 18.27 15.80
N VAL A 121 -2.59 18.08 14.64
CA VAL A 121 -2.89 16.97 13.74
C VAL A 121 -2.11 15.73 14.20
N ARG A 122 -2.83 14.61 14.41
CA ARG A 122 -2.22 13.31 14.73
C ARG A 122 -2.19 12.43 13.48
N VAL A 123 -1.03 11.89 13.16
CA VAL A 123 -0.88 10.95 12.07
C VAL A 123 -0.51 9.58 12.65
N GLU A 124 -1.24 8.57 12.21
CA GLU A 124 -0.93 7.16 12.50
C GLU A 124 -0.45 6.51 11.22
N LEU A 125 0.67 5.79 11.33
CA LEU A 125 1.30 5.13 10.21
C LEU A 125 1.05 3.64 10.27
N LEU A 126 0.57 3.10 9.16
CA LEU A 126 0.44 1.68 8.89
C LEU A 126 1.41 1.31 7.77
N GLU A 127 1.98 0.12 7.82
CA GLU A 127 2.84 -0.37 6.76
C GLU A 127 2.14 -1.47 5.97
N ALA A 128 2.08 -1.31 4.65
CA ALA A 128 1.66 -2.35 3.73
C ALA A 128 2.15 -2.05 2.31
N GLU A 129 2.54 -3.10 1.59
CA GLU A 129 2.85 -3.04 0.17
C GLU A 129 1.55 -2.99 -0.67
N PRO A 130 1.57 -2.33 -1.87
CA PRO A 130 0.46 -2.46 -2.80
C PRO A 130 0.33 -3.92 -3.31
N PRO A 131 -0.87 -4.45 -3.49
CA PRO A 131 -2.17 -3.77 -3.46
C PRO A 131 -2.80 -3.66 -2.06
N ASP A 132 -2.21 -4.26 -1.00
CA ASP A 132 -2.84 -4.32 0.32
C ASP A 132 -3.07 -2.91 0.91
N SER A 133 -2.15 -1.96 0.69
CA SER A 133 -2.33 -0.57 1.15
C SER A 133 -3.62 0.07 0.60
N VAL A 134 -3.93 -0.15 -0.69
CA VAL A 134 -5.15 0.36 -1.33
C VAL A 134 -6.39 -0.40 -0.83
N GLN A 135 -6.27 -1.70 -0.60
CA GLN A 135 -7.36 -2.50 -0.03
C GLN A 135 -7.70 -2.06 1.40
N ARG A 136 -6.71 -1.71 2.20
CA ARG A 136 -6.91 -1.14 3.55
C ARG A 136 -7.64 0.20 3.51
N LEU A 137 -7.34 1.04 2.51
CA LEU A 137 -8.06 2.29 2.28
C LEU A 137 -9.55 2.02 1.96
N LEU A 138 -9.84 1.09 1.05
CA LEU A 138 -11.21 0.71 0.71
C LEU A 138 -12.00 0.14 1.91
N ARG A 139 -11.32 -0.57 2.82
CA ARG A 139 -11.93 -1.07 4.06
C ARG A 139 -12.07 -0.01 5.15
N GLY A 140 -11.64 1.23 4.92
CA GLY A 140 -11.64 2.28 5.93
C GLY A 140 -10.66 2.07 7.07
N GLU A 141 -9.65 1.22 6.89
CA GLU A 141 -8.57 0.98 7.88
C GLU A 141 -7.56 2.12 7.88
N CYS A 142 -7.44 2.87 6.77
CA CYS A 142 -6.65 4.09 6.66
C CYS A 142 -7.42 5.16 5.87
N ASP A 143 -6.91 6.38 5.89
CA ASP A 143 -7.52 7.55 5.27
C ASP A 143 -6.78 7.98 4.00
N ILE A 144 -5.49 7.65 3.93
CA ILE A 144 -4.61 7.83 2.77
C ILE A 144 -3.81 6.54 2.59
N ALA A 145 -3.75 6.02 1.36
CA ALA A 145 -2.85 4.92 1.00
C ALA A 145 -1.81 5.40 0.00
N LEU A 146 -0.53 5.18 0.28
CA LEU A 146 0.51 5.32 -0.73
C LEU A 146 0.69 3.98 -1.44
N ALA A 147 0.77 4.05 -2.76
CA ALA A 147 1.03 2.89 -3.60
C ALA A 147 1.94 3.28 -4.77
N PHE A 148 2.47 2.27 -5.43
CA PHE A 148 3.23 2.46 -6.66
C PHE A 148 2.78 1.50 -7.75
N ARG A 149 3.02 1.90 -9.00
CA ARG A 149 2.79 1.07 -10.18
C ARG A 149 3.95 1.19 -11.15
N TYR A 150 4.18 0.12 -11.90
CA TYR A 150 5.15 0.10 -12.99
C TYR A 150 4.46 0.40 -14.32
N PRO A 151 5.17 0.98 -15.32
CA PRO A 151 4.64 1.14 -16.66
C PRO A 151 4.13 -0.20 -17.24
N GLY A 152 3.07 -0.15 -18.04
CA GLY A 152 2.48 -1.36 -18.63
C GLY A 152 1.62 -2.21 -17.70
N GLN A 153 1.67 -2.01 -16.39
CA GLN A 153 0.75 -2.64 -15.47
C GLN A 153 -0.56 -1.84 -15.43
N ALA A 154 -1.57 -2.34 -16.12
CA ALA A 154 -2.92 -1.79 -16.04
C ALA A 154 -3.45 -2.02 -14.61
N THR A 155 -3.51 -0.95 -13.84
CA THR A 155 -4.21 -0.95 -12.57
C THR A 155 -5.27 0.14 -12.70
N GLU A 156 -6.50 -0.26 -12.95
CA GLU A 156 -7.63 0.67 -12.85
C GLU A 156 -7.68 1.20 -11.43
N VAL A 157 -7.85 2.51 -11.30
CA VAL A 157 -8.10 3.12 -10.01
C VAL A 157 -9.47 2.62 -9.55
N PRO A 158 -9.60 1.96 -8.40
CA PRO A 158 -10.89 1.48 -7.94
C PRO A 158 -11.92 2.60 -7.86
N ASP A 159 -13.17 2.29 -8.18
CA ASP A 159 -14.27 3.23 -8.08
C ASP A 159 -14.34 3.88 -6.69
N GLY A 160 -14.60 5.18 -6.68
CA GLY A 160 -14.70 5.96 -5.43
C GLY A 160 -13.36 6.47 -4.89
N LEU A 161 -12.22 6.08 -5.46
CA LEU A 161 -10.92 6.62 -5.10
C LEU A 161 -10.51 7.76 -6.04
N ASP A 162 -9.76 8.70 -5.48
CA ASP A 162 -8.94 9.65 -6.23
C ASP A 162 -7.47 9.20 -6.16
N GLU A 163 -6.82 9.09 -7.31
CA GLU A 163 -5.37 8.93 -7.41
C GLU A 163 -4.72 10.31 -7.50
N ILE A 164 -3.70 10.52 -6.69
CA ILE A 164 -2.91 11.75 -6.63
C ILE A 164 -1.47 11.37 -6.92
N PRO A 165 -0.98 11.58 -8.16
CA PRO A 165 0.41 11.33 -8.48
C PRO A 165 1.33 12.20 -7.60
N LEU A 166 2.37 11.58 -7.04
CA LEU A 166 3.35 12.25 -6.20
C LEU A 166 4.67 12.45 -6.93
N MET A 167 5.28 11.35 -7.43
CA MET A 167 6.55 11.39 -8.11
C MET A 167 6.80 10.15 -8.97
N GLU A 168 7.67 10.28 -9.95
CA GLU A 168 8.34 9.15 -10.58
C GLU A 168 9.57 8.77 -9.75
N ASP A 169 9.79 7.49 -9.51
CA ASP A 169 10.91 6.94 -8.78
C ASP A 169 11.67 5.98 -9.68
N LEU A 170 12.91 6.36 -10.02
CA LEU A 170 13.77 5.58 -10.89
C LEU A 170 14.22 4.29 -10.23
N LEU A 171 14.41 3.25 -11.02
CA LEU A 171 15.01 2.02 -10.57
C LEU A 171 16.51 2.03 -10.86
N THR A 172 17.26 1.54 -9.90
CA THR A 172 18.71 1.48 -9.90
C THR A 172 19.14 0.04 -9.71
N VAL A 173 20.09 -0.46 -10.49
CA VAL A 173 20.71 -1.75 -10.22
C VAL A 173 21.74 -1.60 -9.10
N LEU A 174 21.63 -2.44 -8.08
CA LEU A 174 22.62 -2.57 -7.00
C LEU A 174 23.59 -3.67 -7.33
N LEU A 175 24.86 -3.31 -7.32
CA LEU A 175 26.00 -4.18 -7.59
C LEU A 175 26.92 -4.20 -6.35
N PRO A 176 27.56 -5.33 -6.02
CA PRO A 176 28.60 -5.33 -4.98
C PRO A 176 29.78 -4.46 -5.42
N VAL A 177 30.44 -3.82 -4.45
CA VAL A 177 31.67 -3.07 -4.73
C VAL A 177 32.71 -4.01 -5.36
N GLY A 178 33.32 -3.58 -6.47
CA GLY A 178 34.26 -4.39 -7.25
C GLY A 178 33.62 -5.13 -8.44
N HIS A 179 32.29 -5.07 -8.58
CA HIS A 179 31.62 -5.63 -9.76
C HIS A 179 32.12 -4.97 -11.06
N PRO A 180 32.39 -5.73 -12.15
CA PRO A 180 32.94 -5.17 -13.38
C PRO A 180 32.11 -4.01 -13.96
N LEU A 181 30.79 -4.14 -13.94
CA LEU A 181 29.86 -3.11 -14.43
C LEU A 181 29.69 -1.92 -13.46
N GLY A 182 30.16 -2.04 -12.23
CA GLY A 182 30.05 -0.98 -11.22
C GLY A 182 30.86 0.29 -11.53
N ARG A 183 31.74 0.26 -12.54
CA ARG A 183 32.53 1.43 -13.02
C ARG A 183 31.79 2.24 -14.09
N ARG A 184 30.73 1.72 -14.68
CA ARG A 184 29.94 2.42 -15.71
C ARG A 184 29.02 3.45 -15.07
N HIS A 185 28.66 4.50 -15.81
CA HIS A 185 27.65 5.47 -15.37
C HIS A 185 26.25 4.85 -15.39
N ALA A 186 25.94 4.08 -16.43
CA ALA A 186 24.72 3.32 -16.58
C ALA A 186 25.05 1.89 -17.04
N VAL A 187 24.15 0.96 -16.75
CA VAL A 187 24.28 -0.46 -17.08
C VAL A 187 23.07 -0.85 -17.94
N ARG A 188 23.34 -1.43 -19.12
CA ARG A 188 22.24 -2.00 -19.89
C ARG A 188 21.70 -3.23 -19.20
N LEU A 189 20.39 -3.36 -19.12
CA LEU A 189 19.73 -4.48 -18.45
C LEU A 189 20.16 -5.82 -19.09
N ALA A 190 20.30 -5.85 -20.42
CA ALA A 190 20.80 -7.02 -21.14
C ALA A 190 22.23 -7.44 -20.76
N ASP A 191 23.09 -6.51 -20.31
CA ASP A 191 24.46 -6.85 -19.87
C ASP A 191 24.47 -7.59 -18.50
N LEU A 192 23.30 -7.74 -17.85
CA LEU A 192 23.10 -8.44 -16.58
C LEU A 192 22.50 -9.86 -16.77
N ASP A 193 22.41 -10.32 -18.01
CA ASP A 193 22.10 -11.72 -18.29
C ASP A 193 23.16 -12.65 -17.66
N GLY A 194 22.71 -13.73 -17.05
CA GLY A 194 23.56 -14.66 -16.30
C GLY A 194 23.94 -14.23 -14.87
N GLU A 195 23.56 -13.04 -14.44
CA GLU A 195 23.72 -12.62 -13.04
C GLU A 195 22.66 -13.27 -12.13
N ARG A 196 23.05 -13.51 -10.87
CA ARG A 196 22.11 -13.95 -9.83
C ARG A 196 21.35 -12.75 -9.26
N TRP A 197 20.05 -12.88 -9.08
CA TRP A 197 19.19 -11.79 -8.67
C TRP A 197 18.58 -11.99 -7.28
N ILE A 198 18.48 -10.89 -6.55
CA ILE A 198 17.71 -10.77 -5.32
C ILE A 198 16.47 -9.95 -5.67
N ALA A 199 15.29 -10.59 -5.59
CA ALA A 199 14.02 -9.94 -5.89
C ALA A 199 13.44 -9.28 -4.63
N GLY A 200 12.74 -8.16 -4.82
CA GLY A 200 11.96 -7.47 -3.80
C GLY A 200 10.58 -8.10 -3.57
N CYS A 201 9.63 -7.28 -3.15
CA CYS A 201 8.23 -7.65 -2.96
C CYS A 201 7.61 -8.31 -4.20
N PRO A 202 6.45 -8.99 -4.09
CA PRO A 202 5.85 -9.70 -5.23
C PRO A 202 5.66 -8.83 -6.48
N ARG A 203 5.28 -7.55 -6.33
CA ARG A 203 5.16 -6.62 -7.46
C ARG A 203 6.51 -6.25 -8.06
N CYS A 204 7.52 -6.04 -7.22
CA CYS A 204 8.89 -5.77 -7.65
C CYS A 204 9.47 -6.97 -8.42
N ARG A 205 9.22 -8.18 -7.91
CA ARG A 205 9.61 -9.42 -8.57
C ARG A 205 8.92 -9.59 -9.93
N ALA A 206 7.62 -9.34 -10.00
CA ALA A 206 6.87 -9.42 -11.26
C ALA A 206 7.41 -8.39 -12.29
N ASN A 207 7.73 -7.18 -11.85
CA ASN A 207 8.36 -6.18 -12.72
C ASN A 207 9.75 -6.61 -13.19
N LEU A 208 10.59 -7.16 -12.31
CA LEU A 208 11.92 -7.68 -12.68
C LEU A 208 11.81 -8.74 -13.77
N LEU A 209 10.93 -9.72 -13.59
CA LEU A 209 10.69 -10.77 -14.60
C LEU A 209 10.23 -10.19 -15.94
N HIS A 210 9.33 -9.20 -15.89
CA HIS A 210 8.81 -8.55 -17.10
C HIS A 210 9.89 -7.79 -17.87
N VAL A 211 10.64 -6.91 -17.21
CA VAL A 211 11.65 -6.09 -17.89
C VAL A 211 12.84 -6.93 -18.39
N CYS A 212 13.23 -7.99 -17.69
CA CYS A 212 14.24 -8.92 -18.19
C CYS A 212 13.76 -9.71 -19.40
N ALA A 213 12.48 -10.10 -19.44
CA ALA A 213 11.89 -10.79 -20.59
C ALA A 213 11.83 -9.88 -21.83
N GLU A 214 11.57 -8.57 -21.66
CA GLU A 214 11.64 -7.59 -22.74
C GLU A 214 13.06 -7.46 -23.33
N GLU A 215 14.10 -7.66 -22.51
CA GLU A 215 15.51 -7.69 -22.92
C GLU A 215 15.99 -9.09 -23.37
N GLY A 216 15.09 -10.07 -23.43
CA GLY A 216 15.32 -11.39 -24.01
C GLY A 216 15.94 -12.42 -23.06
N PHE A 217 15.96 -12.20 -21.75
CA PHE A 217 16.49 -13.16 -20.78
C PHE A 217 15.56 -13.38 -19.59
N ALA A 218 15.79 -14.48 -18.85
CA ALA A 218 15.12 -14.78 -17.60
C ALA A 218 16.12 -14.62 -16.42
N PRO A 219 15.80 -13.78 -15.41
CA PRO A 219 16.71 -13.59 -14.27
C PRO A 219 16.76 -14.83 -13.37
N ASP A 220 17.98 -15.25 -12.98
CA ASP A 220 18.18 -16.29 -11.97
C ASP A 220 17.92 -15.71 -10.56
N ILE A 221 16.69 -15.85 -10.07
CA ILE A 221 16.28 -15.31 -8.76
C ILE A 221 16.65 -16.30 -7.66
N VAL A 222 17.77 -16.06 -6.99
CA VAL A 222 18.29 -16.90 -5.91
C VAL A 222 17.74 -16.54 -4.52
N PHE A 223 17.17 -15.35 -4.36
CA PHE A 223 16.57 -14.89 -3.10
C PHE A 223 15.43 -13.90 -3.34
N SER A 224 14.45 -13.86 -2.42
CA SER A 224 13.37 -12.86 -2.45
C SER A 224 13.09 -12.38 -1.04
N THR A 225 13.03 -11.05 -0.86
CA THR A 225 12.67 -10.39 0.40
C THR A 225 12.17 -8.97 0.13
N ASP A 226 11.20 -8.50 0.89
CA ASP A 226 10.69 -7.11 0.86
C ASP A 226 11.46 -6.17 1.80
N ASP A 227 12.36 -6.72 2.63
CA ASP A 227 13.25 -5.93 3.49
C ASP A 227 14.40 -5.30 2.67
N ASN A 228 14.31 -3.99 2.46
CA ASN A 228 15.30 -3.22 1.71
C ASN A 228 16.72 -3.28 2.31
N LEU A 229 16.87 -3.49 3.64
CA LEU A 229 18.16 -3.63 4.29
C LEU A 229 18.76 -5.01 4.02
N ALA A 230 17.92 -6.04 4.07
CA ALA A 230 18.33 -7.40 3.74
C ALA A 230 18.78 -7.50 2.29
N VAL A 231 18.04 -6.89 1.33
CA VAL A 231 18.46 -6.83 -0.08
C VAL A 231 19.85 -6.23 -0.21
N GLN A 232 20.11 -5.05 0.39
CA GLN A 232 21.43 -4.40 0.30
C GLN A 232 22.54 -5.24 0.94
N SER A 233 22.24 -5.89 2.07
CA SER A 233 23.19 -6.75 2.77
C SER A 233 23.57 -7.99 1.96
N LEU A 234 22.59 -8.61 1.28
CA LEU A 234 22.82 -9.75 0.40
C LEU A 234 23.63 -9.37 -0.83
N VAL A 235 23.36 -8.20 -1.44
CA VAL A 235 24.18 -7.66 -2.53
C VAL A 235 25.60 -7.39 -2.04
N ALA A 236 25.78 -6.75 -0.88
CA ALA A 236 27.08 -6.47 -0.29
C ALA A 236 27.89 -7.73 0.02
N ALA A 237 27.21 -8.84 0.30
CA ALA A 237 27.83 -10.17 0.52
C ALA A 237 28.12 -10.92 -0.79
N GLY A 238 27.76 -10.39 -1.96
CA GLY A 238 27.98 -11.04 -3.26
C GLY A 238 27.04 -12.21 -3.55
N VAL A 239 25.90 -12.30 -2.88
CA VAL A 239 24.89 -13.34 -3.12
C VAL A 239 24.26 -13.17 -4.50
N GLY A 240 24.05 -11.92 -4.93
CA GLY A 240 23.49 -11.54 -6.22
C GLY A 240 23.42 -10.03 -6.37
N ILE A 241 22.77 -9.58 -7.43
CA ILE A 241 22.47 -8.17 -7.70
C ILE A 241 20.98 -7.90 -7.46
N ALA A 242 20.56 -6.64 -7.39
CA ALA A 242 19.15 -6.31 -7.19
C ALA A 242 18.75 -5.07 -7.99
N LEU A 243 17.48 -5.01 -8.39
CA LEU A 243 16.85 -3.80 -8.92
C LEU A 243 16.12 -3.12 -7.76
N MET A 244 16.51 -1.89 -7.42
CA MET A 244 16.00 -1.17 -6.25
C MET A 244 15.55 0.25 -6.61
N PRO A 245 14.45 0.75 -6.03
CA PRO A 245 14.03 2.13 -6.21
C PRO A 245 15.06 3.12 -5.68
N ALA A 246 15.33 4.19 -6.43
CA ALA A 246 16.24 5.26 -6.01
C ALA A 246 15.79 5.91 -4.70
N LEU A 247 14.49 5.94 -4.44
CA LEU A 247 13.92 6.42 -3.19
C LEU A 247 14.52 5.71 -1.96
N VAL A 248 14.77 4.40 -2.03
CA VAL A 248 15.45 3.64 -0.94
C VAL A 248 16.87 4.16 -0.76
N LEU A 249 17.60 4.34 -1.85
CA LEU A 249 19.01 4.76 -1.81
C LEU A 249 19.19 6.19 -1.34
N SER A 250 18.14 7.03 -1.43
CA SER A 250 18.18 8.42 -1.00
C SER A 250 18.30 8.59 0.53
N PHE A 251 17.92 7.58 1.31
CA PHE A 251 18.04 7.65 2.78
C PHE A 251 19.08 6.69 3.34
N MET A 252 19.33 5.56 2.67
CA MET A 252 20.34 4.59 3.09
C MET A 252 20.92 3.83 1.91
N CYS A 253 22.24 3.86 1.79
CA CYS A 253 22.99 3.04 0.86
C CYS A 253 24.11 2.31 1.61
N HIS A 254 24.14 0.98 1.51
CA HIS A 254 25.18 0.18 2.16
C HIS A 254 26.53 0.45 1.50
N ARG A 255 27.57 0.78 2.31
CA ARG A 255 28.90 1.20 1.82
C ARG A 255 29.62 0.21 0.90
N LYS A 256 29.23 -1.08 0.91
CA LYS A 256 29.78 -2.14 0.04
C LYS A 256 28.91 -2.42 -1.18
N VAL A 257 27.94 -1.58 -1.48
CA VAL A 257 27.15 -1.66 -2.72
C VAL A 257 27.35 -0.41 -3.56
N THR A 258 27.12 -0.55 -4.85
CA THR A 258 27.18 0.53 -5.82
C THR A 258 25.87 0.53 -6.60
N GLY A 259 25.13 1.64 -6.56
CA GLY A 259 23.96 1.85 -7.40
C GLY A 259 24.36 2.38 -8.78
N ARG A 260 23.74 1.86 -9.83
CA ARG A 260 23.92 2.36 -11.21
C ARG A 260 22.58 2.50 -11.90
N ALA A 261 22.45 3.56 -12.68
CA ALA A 261 21.31 3.72 -13.56
C ALA A 261 21.20 2.53 -14.51
N VAL A 262 19.98 2.14 -14.84
CA VAL A 262 19.68 1.04 -15.78
C VAL A 262 19.19 1.61 -17.11
N GLU A 263 19.63 1.03 -18.19
CA GLU A 263 19.14 1.30 -19.54
C GLU A 263 18.42 0.07 -20.11
N PRO A 264 17.18 0.21 -20.61
CA PRO A 264 16.38 1.43 -20.64
C PRO A 264 16.05 1.93 -19.21
N HIS A 265 15.78 3.24 -19.08
CA HIS A 265 15.44 3.83 -17.79
C HIS A 265 14.14 3.23 -17.25
N LEU A 266 14.26 2.44 -16.20
CA LEU A 266 13.14 1.83 -15.49
C LEU A 266 12.66 2.76 -14.38
N ARG A 267 11.35 2.83 -14.20
CA ARG A 267 10.72 3.70 -13.20
C ARG A 267 9.43 3.11 -12.67
N ARG A 268 9.02 3.60 -11.52
CA ARG A 268 7.68 3.38 -10.98
C ARG A 268 7.00 4.72 -10.69
N GLN A 269 5.70 4.80 -10.86
CA GLN A 269 4.88 5.93 -10.45
C GLN A 269 4.47 5.73 -9.00
N VAL A 270 4.83 6.65 -8.13
CA VAL A 270 4.36 6.71 -6.73
C VAL A 270 3.17 7.65 -6.66
N SER A 271 2.08 7.19 -6.05
CA SER A 271 0.83 7.94 -5.92
C SER A 271 0.25 7.80 -4.52
N ALA A 272 -0.48 8.81 -4.06
CA ALA A 272 -1.38 8.73 -2.93
C ALA A 272 -2.80 8.43 -3.42
N TYR A 273 -3.50 7.57 -2.72
CA TYR A 273 -4.89 7.22 -2.95
C TYR A 273 -5.72 7.66 -1.75
N VAL A 274 -6.88 8.20 -2.02
CA VAL A 274 -7.82 8.70 -1.00
C VAL A 274 -9.25 8.46 -1.48
N LEU A 275 -10.17 8.15 -0.55
CA LEU A 275 -11.60 8.16 -0.89
C LEU A 275 -11.98 9.57 -1.34
N ARG A 276 -12.71 9.71 -2.44
CA ARG A 276 -13.11 11.00 -3.02
C ARG A 276 -13.75 11.93 -1.99
N GLU A 277 -14.53 11.37 -1.09
CA GLU A 277 -15.18 12.09 0.00
C GLU A 277 -14.19 12.55 1.08
N HIS A 278 -13.14 11.75 1.35
CA HIS A 278 -12.12 12.06 2.37
C HIS A 278 -11.15 13.17 1.94
N ARG A 279 -11.00 13.39 0.64
CA ARG A 279 -10.09 14.41 0.10
C ARG A 279 -10.40 15.83 0.63
N ARG A 280 -11.67 16.10 0.98
CA ARG A 280 -12.13 17.40 1.50
C ARG A 280 -12.03 17.52 3.02
N ILE A 281 -11.66 16.46 3.73
CA ILE A 281 -11.43 16.51 5.18
C ILE A 281 -10.17 17.34 5.42
N PRO A 282 -10.24 18.43 6.22
CA PRO A 282 -9.12 19.36 6.36
C PRO A 282 -7.79 18.70 6.74
N ALA A 283 -7.80 17.79 7.71
CA ALA A 283 -6.58 17.08 8.13
C ALA A 283 -6.01 16.18 7.03
N THR A 284 -6.88 15.48 6.26
CA THR A 284 -6.47 14.64 5.12
C THR A 284 -5.87 15.51 4.02
N ALA A 285 -6.51 16.65 3.69
CA ALA A 285 -6.00 17.57 2.69
C ALA A 285 -4.61 18.11 3.07
N LEU A 286 -4.41 18.51 4.33
CA LEU A 286 -3.11 18.95 4.83
C LEU A 286 -2.02 17.88 4.67
N VAL A 287 -2.30 16.64 5.09
CA VAL A 287 -1.35 15.53 4.92
C VAL A 287 -1.01 15.30 3.44
N LEU A 288 -2.00 15.32 2.55
CA LEU A 288 -1.78 15.18 1.11
C LEU A 288 -0.91 16.31 0.54
N ASP A 289 -1.12 17.54 0.97
CA ASP A 289 -0.32 18.70 0.51
C ASP A 289 1.13 18.59 0.98
N HIS A 290 1.38 18.20 2.24
CA HIS A 290 2.73 17.95 2.72
C HIS A 290 3.41 16.75 2.04
N LEU A 291 2.67 15.69 1.69
CA LEU A 291 3.20 14.58 0.90
C LEU A 291 3.61 15.03 -0.52
N ARG A 292 2.81 15.89 -1.16
CA ARG A 292 3.17 16.48 -2.47
C ARG A 292 4.42 17.35 -2.37
N GLN A 293 4.54 18.18 -1.34
CA GLN A 293 5.73 19.00 -1.12
C GLN A 293 6.97 18.15 -0.87
N ALA A 294 6.87 17.10 -0.05
CA ALA A 294 7.96 16.15 0.18
C ALA A 294 8.38 15.42 -1.10
N ALA A 295 7.43 15.06 -1.97
CA ALA A 295 7.73 14.45 -3.26
C ALA A 295 8.39 15.45 -4.22
N ALA A 296 7.90 16.69 -4.30
CA ALA A 296 8.44 17.72 -5.18
C ALA A 296 9.89 18.10 -4.83
N SER A 297 10.27 18.11 -3.54
CA SER A 297 11.64 18.39 -3.10
C SER A 297 12.65 17.33 -3.54
N ARG A 298 12.20 16.15 -3.99
CA ARG A 298 13.05 15.01 -4.42
C ARG A 298 13.20 14.88 -5.94
N VAL A 299 12.38 15.57 -6.70
CA VAL A 299 12.45 15.55 -8.20
C VAL A 299 13.64 16.38 -8.72
N GLY A 300 14.33 17.13 -7.88
CA GLY A 300 15.46 18.00 -8.23
C GLY A 300 16.85 17.52 -7.74
N CYS A 301 16.94 16.29 -7.19
CA CYS A 301 18.23 15.75 -6.72
C CYS A 301 18.74 14.64 -7.64
#